data_0f82691b2eeab57c73f844f2b0a89d41
#
_entry.id   0f82691b2eeab57c73f844f2b0a89d41
#
_cell.length_a   1.000
_cell.length_b   1.000
_cell.length_c   1.000
_cell.angle_alpha   90.00
_cell.angle_beta   90.00
_cell.angle_gamma   90.00
#
_symmetry.space_group_name_H-M   'P 1'
#
loop_
_entity.id
_entity.type
_entity.pdbx_description
1 polymer ?
#
loop_
_entity_poly.entity_id
_entity_poly.type
_entity_poly.pdbx_seq_one_letter_code
_entity_poly.pdbx_strand_id
1 'polypeptide(L)'
;GGLGAKRGLLAAGDDRDVIVMVGDGSYLMLSSELATIVAERIKIIVIIVDNQGFASIGHLSETVGSGRFGTKYRRYDAPRRNFEGDELLPVDLAMNARSYGLDVIDIPPTPNAIEDLTAAVAQAKSSTQSTVIHIVSDPEIYAPDGEGFWDVPVAEVSAVAATRAARREYEQRRAVMRPLIGPAGPIGSADGGAT
;
A
#
# COMPACT_ATOMS: atom_id res chain seq x y z
N GLY A 1 -8.82 -11.44 2.19
CA GLY A 1 -9.96 -11.15 1.27
C GLY A 1 -10.07 -12.15 0.13
N GLY A 2 -9.01 -12.33 -0.67
CA GLY A 2 -9.04 -13.17 -1.89
C GLY A 2 -9.43 -14.63 -1.63
N LEU A 3 -8.90 -15.25 -0.58
CA LEU A 3 -9.26 -16.62 -0.19
C LEU A 3 -10.77 -16.72 0.12
N GLY A 4 -11.30 -15.79 0.92
CA GLY A 4 -12.74 -15.76 1.24
C GLY A 4 -13.60 -15.54 0.00
N ALA A 5 -13.18 -14.66 -0.93
CA ALA A 5 -13.90 -14.44 -2.19
C ALA A 5 -13.96 -15.72 -3.04
N LYS A 6 -12.82 -16.43 -3.20
CA LYS A 6 -12.80 -17.69 -3.97
C LYS A 6 -13.65 -18.78 -3.30
N ARG A 7 -13.60 -18.89 -1.98
CA ARG A 7 -14.45 -19.84 -1.23
C ARG A 7 -15.94 -19.55 -1.43
N GLY A 8 -16.31 -18.28 -1.37
CA GLY A 8 -17.71 -17.86 -1.61
C GLY A 8 -18.18 -18.19 -3.03
N LEU A 9 -17.34 -17.95 -4.03
CA LEU A 9 -17.62 -18.31 -5.43
C LEU A 9 -17.81 -19.82 -5.60
N LEU A 10 -16.89 -20.62 -5.08
CA LEU A 10 -16.99 -22.08 -5.13
C LEU A 10 -18.25 -22.61 -4.43
N ALA A 11 -18.62 -22.02 -3.29
CA ALA A 11 -19.86 -22.38 -2.61
C ALA A 11 -21.12 -22.03 -3.42
N ALA A 12 -21.03 -21.03 -4.29
CA ALA A 12 -22.09 -20.65 -5.23
C ALA A 12 -22.06 -21.44 -6.55
N GLY A 13 -21.16 -22.41 -6.70
CA GLY A 13 -21.00 -23.18 -7.95
C GLY A 13 -20.28 -22.41 -9.06
N ASP A 14 -19.57 -21.33 -8.73
CA ASP A 14 -18.84 -20.46 -9.67
C ASP A 14 -17.32 -20.68 -9.48
N ASP A 15 -16.64 -21.11 -10.53
CA ASP A 15 -15.20 -21.43 -10.49
C ASP A 15 -14.34 -20.36 -11.20
N ARG A 16 -14.85 -19.14 -11.40
CA ARG A 16 -14.04 -18.07 -12.00
C ARG A 16 -12.77 -17.78 -11.21
N ASP A 17 -11.75 -17.31 -11.91
CA ASP A 17 -10.49 -16.92 -11.29
C ASP A 17 -10.68 -15.73 -10.34
N VAL A 18 -9.96 -15.78 -9.22
CA VAL A 18 -9.79 -14.65 -8.31
C VAL A 18 -8.36 -14.16 -8.43
N ILE A 19 -8.20 -12.90 -8.80
CA ILE A 19 -6.90 -12.23 -8.88
C ILE A 19 -6.82 -11.26 -7.71
N VAL A 20 -5.76 -11.37 -6.92
CA VAL A 20 -5.46 -10.51 -5.77
C VAL A 20 -4.22 -9.69 -6.11
N MET A 21 -4.35 -8.37 -6.21
CA MET A 21 -3.21 -7.47 -6.38
C MET A 21 -2.89 -6.82 -5.04
N VAL A 22 -1.65 -6.91 -4.60
CA VAL A 22 -1.17 -6.37 -3.32
C VAL A 22 0.19 -5.71 -3.50
N GLY A 23 0.45 -4.65 -2.74
CA GLY A 23 1.80 -4.14 -2.57
C GLY A 23 2.62 -5.04 -1.64
N ASP A 24 3.92 -4.93 -1.73
CA ASP A 24 4.91 -5.64 -0.91
C ASP A 24 4.66 -5.51 0.60
N GLY A 25 4.36 -4.29 1.07
CA GLY A 25 4.04 -4.06 2.47
C GLY A 25 2.79 -4.80 2.95
N SER A 26 1.72 -4.79 2.16
CA SER A 26 0.50 -5.52 2.48
C SER A 26 0.72 -7.03 2.42
N TYR A 27 1.53 -7.50 1.49
CA TYR A 27 1.94 -8.91 1.39
C TYR A 27 2.66 -9.37 2.66
N LEU A 28 3.66 -8.60 3.13
CA LEU A 28 4.44 -8.93 4.32
C LEU A 28 3.61 -8.96 5.60
N MET A 29 2.52 -8.19 5.66
CA MET A 29 1.64 -8.20 6.84
C MET A 29 0.87 -9.51 7.00
N LEU A 30 0.57 -10.24 5.93
CA LEU A 30 -0.27 -11.45 6.00
C LEU A 30 0.07 -12.49 4.91
N SER A 31 1.34 -12.69 4.60
CA SER A 31 1.78 -13.71 3.63
C SER A 31 1.44 -15.15 4.06
N SER A 32 1.26 -15.38 5.36
CA SER A 32 0.95 -16.70 5.91
C SER A 32 -0.37 -17.31 5.38
N GLU A 33 -1.31 -16.50 4.89
CA GLU A 33 -2.52 -17.00 4.23
C GLU A 33 -2.23 -17.82 2.96
N LEU A 34 -1.05 -17.69 2.38
CA LEU A 34 -0.61 -18.54 1.28
C LEU A 34 -0.54 -20.03 1.70
N ALA A 35 -0.17 -20.30 2.94
CA ALA A 35 -0.18 -21.67 3.49
C ALA A 35 -1.60 -22.25 3.50
N THR A 36 -2.61 -21.44 3.85
CA THR A 36 -4.02 -21.88 3.82
C THR A 36 -4.49 -22.17 2.39
N ILE A 37 -4.11 -21.32 1.44
CA ILE A 37 -4.44 -21.52 0.01
C ILE A 37 -3.90 -22.86 -0.49
N VAL A 38 -2.64 -23.16 -0.17
CA VAL A 38 -2.00 -24.43 -0.53
C VAL A 38 -2.65 -25.62 0.18
N ALA A 39 -2.87 -25.50 1.48
CA ALA A 39 -3.49 -26.57 2.28
C ALA A 39 -4.89 -26.93 1.77
N GLU A 40 -5.67 -25.95 1.38
CA GLU A 40 -7.03 -26.14 0.88
C GLU A 40 -7.11 -26.41 -0.63
N ARG A 41 -5.97 -26.42 -1.34
CA ARG A 41 -5.89 -26.63 -2.79
C ARG A 41 -6.79 -25.67 -3.59
N ILE A 42 -6.88 -24.44 -3.14
CA ILE A 42 -7.68 -23.39 -3.78
C ILE A 42 -6.83 -22.66 -4.80
N LYS A 43 -7.34 -22.50 -6.04
CA LYS A 43 -6.66 -21.71 -7.07
C LYS A 43 -6.94 -20.23 -6.88
N ILE A 44 -5.88 -19.44 -6.66
CA ILE A 44 -5.89 -17.97 -6.62
C ILE A 44 -4.64 -17.47 -7.35
N ILE A 45 -4.76 -16.36 -8.06
CA ILE A 45 -3.63 -15.65 -8.66
C ILE A 45 -3.31 -14.45 -7.78
N VAL A 46 -2.09 -14.37 -7.27
CA VAL A 46 -1.63 -13.24 -6.45
C VAL A 46 -0.59 -12.46 -7.22
N ILE A 47 -0.80 -11.15 -7.39
CA ILE A 47 0.17 -10.24 -8.01
C ILE A 47 0.76 -9.38 -6.91
N ILE A 48 2.05 -9.52 -6.65
CA ILE A 48 2.80 -8.70 -5.71
C ILE A 48 3.48 -7.58 -6.50
N VAL A 49 3.07 -6.35 -6.26
CA VAL A 49 3.74 -5.17 -6.80
C VAL A 49 4.76 -4.68 -5.77
N ASP A 50 6.02 -4.94 -6.05
CA ASP A 50 7.14 -4.63 -5.17
C ASP A 50 7.76 -3.28 -5.55
N ASN A 51 7.54 -2.27 -4.72
CA ASN A 51 8.19 -0.97 -4.79
C ASN A 51 9.17 -0.72 -3.64
N GLN A 52 9.55 -1.79 -2.94
CA GLN A 52 10.55 -1.81 -1.87
C GLN A 52 10.18 -0.95 -0.65
N GLY A 53 8.89 -0.99 -0.28
CA GLY A 53 8.41 -0.31 0.92
C GLY A 53 6.93 0.06 0.89
N PHE A 54 6.54 0.84 1.88
CA PHE A 54 5.22 1.44 1.96
C PHE A 54 5.20 2.77 1.18
N ALA A 55 5.41 2.70 -0.14
CA ALA A 55 5.67 3.88 -0.97
C ALA A 55 4.56 4.93 -0.91
N SER A 56 3.29 4.52 -0.92
CA SER A 56 2.15 5.45 -0.81
C SER A 56 2.15 6.21 0.52
N ILE A 57 2.43 5.53 1.63
CA ILE A 57 2.51 6.15 2.96
C ILE A 57 3.71 7.10 3.01
N GLY A 58 4.86 6.66 2.50
CA GLY A 58 6.06 7.49 2.44
C GLY A 58 5.86 8.76 1.62
N HIS A 59 5.21 8.65 0.47
CA HIS A 59 4.90 9.80 -0.38
C HIS A 59 3.97 10.79 0.32
N LEU A 60 2.89 10.30 0.95
CA LEU A 60 2.01 11.17 1.76
C LEU A 60 2.78 11.89 2.87
N SER A 61 3.71 11.21 3.55
CA SER A 61 4.55 11.85 4.57
C SER A 61 5.43 12.95 3.99
N GLU A 62 6.01 12.73 2.81
CA GLU A 62 6.82 13.74 2.13
C GLU A 62 6.02 14.98 1.74
N THR A 63 4.79 14.81 1.23
CA THR A 63 3.94 15.95 0.86
C THR A 63 3.57 16.85 2.04
N VAL A 64 3.59 16.31 3.26
CA VAL A 64 3.36 17.09 4.50
C VAL A 64 4.66 17.45 5.22
N GLY A 65 5.82 17.29 4.56
CA GLY A 65 7.12 17.75 5.03
C GLY A 65 7.78 16.90 6.10
N SER A 66 7.33 15.67 6.35
CA SER A 66 7.90 14.81 7.40
C SER A 66 8.90 13.75 6.92
N GLY A 67 9.17 13.67 5.61
CA GLY A 67 10.04 12.63 5.03
C GLY A 67 9.40 11.24 5.07
N ARG A 68 10.15 10.23 4.63
CA ARG A 68 9.66 8.84 4.49
C ARG A 68 9.97 7.95 5.69
N PHE A 69 10.04 8.45 6.85
CA PHE A 69 10.47 7.76 8.07
C PHE A 69 9.99 6.30 8.16
N GLY A 70 10.96 5.35 7.99
CA GLY A 70 10.74 3.91 8.13
C GLY A 70 9.83 3.25 7.06
N THR A 71 9.44 3.95 5.99
CA THR A 71 8.56 3.41 4.95
C THR A 71 9.32 2.77 3.78
N LYS A 72 10.63 2.97 3.68
CA LYS A 72 11.49 2.28 2.70
C LYS A 72 12.08 1.02 3.34
N TYR A 73 12.21 -0.06 2.56
CA TYR A 73 12.91 -1.27 3.01
C TYR A 73 14.42 -1.04 2.91
N ARG A 74 14.97 -0.36 3.91
CA ARG A 74 16.38 -0.03 4.03
C ARG A 74 16.92 -0.52 5.35
N ARG A 75 18.20 -0.85 5.39
CA ARG A 75 18.90 -1.10 6.65
C ARG A 75 19.03 0.19 7.46
N TYR A 76 19.03 0.05 8.78
CA TYR A 76 19.28 1.18 9.66
C TYR A 76 20.68 1.74 9.43
N ASP A 77 20.77 3.00 9.06
CA ASP A 77 22.00 3.75 8.91
C ASP A 77 22.38 4.35 10.28
N ALA A 78 23.32 3.71 10.98
CA ALA A 78 23.70 4.11 12.32
C ALA A 78 24.36 5.51 12.40
N PRO A 79 25.24 5.92 11.47
CA PRO A 79 25.76 7.27 11.40
C PRO A 79 24.70 8.35 11.24
N ARG A 80 23.72 8.12 10.37
CA ARG A 80 22.62 9.07 10.12
C ARG A 80 21.45 8.89 11.08
N ARG A 81 21.40 7.80 11.83
CA ARG A 81 20.35 7.44 12.78
C ARG A 81 18.95 7.40 12.15
N ASN A 82 18.87 6.88 10.93
CA ASN A 82 17.61 6.77 10.18
C ASN A 82 17.60 5.53 9.25
N PHE A 83 16.56 5.38 8.45
CA PHE A 83 16.37 4.31 7.46
C PHE A 83 16.34 4.88 6.02
N GLU A 84 17.03 6.00 5.78
CA GLU A 84 17.04 6.69 4.48
C GLU A 84 18.31 6.39 3.67
N GLY A 85 19.11 5.42 4.11
CA GLY A 85 20.30 4.97 3.39
C GLY A 85 19.96 4.19 2.10
N ASP A 86 20.99 3.87 1.32
CA ASP A 86 20.82 3.19 0.03
C ASP A 86 20.84 1.65 0.16
N GLU A 87 21.22 1.12 1.31
CA GLU A 87 21.34 -0.32 1.54
C GLU A 87 19.95 -0.96 1.72
N LEU A 88 19.54 -1.74 0.69
CA LEU A 88 18.27 -2.47 0.69
C LEU A 88 18.27 -3.59 1.74
N LEU A 89 17.08 -3.88 2.28
CA LEU A 89 16.86 -5.12 3.00
C LEU A 89 16.88 -6.30 2.02
N PRO A 90 17.53 -7.42 2.39
CA PRO A 90 17.61 -8.62 1.56
C PRO A 90 16.29 -9.43 1.64
N VAL A 91 15.16 -8.79 1.38
CA VAL A 91 13.84 -9.44 1.40
C VAL A 91 13.52 -9.93 0.01
N ASP A 92 13.43 -11.24 -0.17
CA ASP A 92 13.03 -11.88 -1.41
C ASP A 92 11.58 -12.37 -1.29
N LEU A 93 10.65 -11.60 -1.83
CA LEU A 93 9.22 -11.91 -1.77
C LEU A 93 8.85 -13.10 -2.66
N ALA A 94 9.53 -13.25 -3.78
CA ALA A 94 9.34 -14.39 -4.68
C ALA A 94 9.79 -15.70 -4.02
N MET A 95 10.95 -15.71 -3.36
CA MET A 95 11.42 -16.85 -2.59
C MET A 95 10.49 -17.15 -1.40
N ASN A 96 10.02 -16.13 -0.71
CA ASN A 96 9.06 -16.30 0.38
C ASN A 96 7.78 -16.99 -0.11
N ALA A 97 7.22 -16.57 -1.25
CA ALA A 97 6.04 -17.21 -1.83
C ALA A 97 6.33 -18.67 -2.24
N ARG A 98 7.50 -18.95 -2.84
CA ARG A 98 7.94 -20.32 -3.17
C ARG A 98 8.05 -21.20 -1.93
N SER A 99 8.45 -20.65 -0.79
CA SER A 99 8.59 -21.41 0.46
C SER A 99 7.27 -21.99 0.99
N TYR A 100 6.13 -21.43 0.57
CA TYR A 100 4.80 -21.99 0.85
C TYR A 100 4.38 -23.10 -0.13
N GLY A 101 5.17 -23.38 -1.17
CA GLY A 101 4.87 -24.40 -2.18
C GLY A 101 4.04 -23.90 -3.36
N LEU A 102 4.03 -22.60 -3.62
CA LEU A 102 3.33 -21.98 -4.75
C LEU A 102 4.22 -21.90 -5.99
N ASP A 103 3.61 -21.94 -7.16
CA ASP A 103 4.26 -21.52 -8.40
C ASP A 103 4.49 -20.02 -8.38
N VAL A 104 5.68 -19.57 -8.75
CA VAL A 104 6.04 -18.16 -8.74
C VAL A 104 6.66 -17.75 -10.06
N ILE A 105 6.08 -16.74 -10.69
CA ILE A 105 6.63 -16.04 -11.85
C ILE A 105 7.22 -14.72 -11.31
N ASP A 106 8.53 -14.58 -11.49
CA ASP A 106 9.28 -13.42 -11.02
C ASP A 106 9.64 -12.54 -12.21
N ILE A 107 9.16 -11.30 -12.21
CA ILE A 107 9.34 -10.31 -13.28
C ILE A 107 10.29 -9.24 -12.77
N PRO A 108 11.56 -9.28 -13.20
CA PRO A 108 12.53 -8.24 -12.83
C PRO A 108 12.19 -6.90 -13.49
N PRO A 109 12.79 -5.79 -13.03
CA PRO A 109 12.58 -4.48 -13.64
C PRO A 109 13.19 -4.46 -15.04
N THR A 110 12.36 -4.57 -16.07
CA THR A 110 12.74 -4.53 -17.48
C THR A 110 11.85 -3.57 -18.26
N PRO A 111 12.29 -3.08 -19.43
CA PRO A 111 11.44 -2.26 -20.30
C PRO A 111 10.16 -2.98 -20.75
N ASN A 112 10.15 -4.31 -20.75
CA ASN A 112 9.03 -5.16 -21.22
C ASN A 112 8.17 -5.67 -20.03
N ALA A 113 8.30 -5.10 -18.84
CA ALA A 113 7.62 -5.61 -17.64
C ALA A 113 6.10 -5.71 -17.77
N ILE A 114 5.47 -4.87 -18.58
CA ILE A 114 4.01 -4.91 -18.82
C ILE A 114 3.63 -6.07 -19.72
N GLU A 115 4.40 -6.31 -20.78
CA GLU A 115 4.21 -7.45 -21.66
C GLU A 115 4.46 -8.77 -20.92
N ASP A 116 5.52 -8.82 -20.09
CA ASP A 116 5.85 -9.94 -19.23
C ASP A 116 4.75 -10.21 -18.21
N LEU A 117 4.20 -9.17 -17.59
CA LEU A 117 3.06 -9.30 -16.68
C LEU A 117 1.82 -9.85 -17.39
N THR A 118 1.56 -9.39 -18.61
CA THR A 118 0.43 -9.86 -19.42
C THR A 118 0.57 -11.35 -19.71
N ALA A 119 1.76 -11.78 -20.12
CA ALA A 119 2.07 -13.19 -20.36
C ALA A 119 1.97 -14.03 -19.08
N ALA A 120 2.48 -13.52 -17.96
CA ALA A 120 2.43 -14.19 -16.67
C ALA A 120 0.99 -14.39 -16.17
N VAL A 121 0.12 -13.39 -16.34
CA VAL A 121 -1.30 -13.51 -16.01
C VAL A 121 -1.98 -14.55 -16.90
N ALA A 122 -1.70 -14.59 -18.21
CA ALA A 122 -2.24 -15.59 -19.11
C ALA A 122 -1.78 -17.01 -18.71
N GLN A 123 -0.50 -17.19 -18.37
CA GLN A 123 0.04 -18.46 -17.86
C GLN A 123 -0.63 -18.86 -16.55
N ALA A 124 -0.76 -17.95 -15.58
CA ALA A 124 -1.40 -18.23 -14.30
C ALA A 124 -2.88 -18.62 -14.44
N LYS A 125 -3.59 -18.00 -15.39
CA LYS A 125 -4.99 -18.36 -15.70
C LYS A 125 -5.10 -19.77 -16.28
N SER A 126 -4.16 -20.21 -17.09
CA SER A 126 -4.15 -21.55 -17.68
C SER A 126 -3.69 -22.64 -16.69
N SER A 127 -3.03 -22.27 -15.59
CA SER A 127 -2.60 -23.22 -14.56
C SER A 127 -3.79 -23.72 -13.75
N THR A 128 -3.69 -24.94 -13.23
CA THR A 128 -4.62 -25.50 -12.21
C THR A 128 -4.18 -25.19 -10.77
N GLN A 129 -2.98 -24.65 -10.59
CA GLN A 129 -2.39 -24.32 -9.31
C GLN A 129 -2.48 -22.81 -9.05
N SER A 130 -2.44 -22.43 -7.77
CA SER A 130 -2.26 -21.04 -7.41
C SER A 130 -0.89 -20.54 -7.83
N THR A 131 -0.85 -19.34 -8.39
CA THR A 131 0.36 -18.72 -8.88
C THR A 131 0.56 -17.37 -8.25
N VAL A 132 1.77 -17.10 -7.79
CA VAL A 132 2.19 -15.75 -7.38
C VAL A 132 3.00 -15.13 -8.52
N ILE A 133 2.61 -13.95 -8.94
CA ILE A 133 3.37 -13.13 -9.88
C ILE A 133 4.01 -12.00 -9.08
N HIS A 134 5.33 -11.98 -9.01
CA HIS A 134 6.07 -10.91 -8.37
C HIS A 134 6.60 -9.97 -9.46
N ILE A 135 6.30 -8.68 -9.34
CA ILE A 135 6.77 -7.65 -10.27
C ILE A 135 7.38 -6.49 -9.50
N VAL A 136 8.60 -6.14 -9.87
CA VAL A 136 9.31 -4.98 -9.29
C VAL A 136 8.92 -3.71 -10.04
N SER A 137 8.52 -2.69 -9.33
CA SER A 137 8.18 -1.36 -9.85
C SER A 137 9.14 -0.30 -9.33
N ASP A 138 9.25 0.81 -10.05
CA ASP A 138 10.06 1.94 -9.61
C ASP A 138 9.36 2.66 -8.44
N PRO A 139 10.01 2.75 -7.26
CA PRO A 139 9.44 3.39 -6.08
C PRO A 139 9.30 4.91 -6.20
N GLU A 140 9.93 5.54 -7.21
CA GLU A 140 9.89 6.99 -7.43
C GLU A 140 8.88 7.41 -8.52
N ILE A 141 8.22 6.43 -9.16
CA ILE A 141 7.16 6.71 -10.14
C ILE A 141 5.80 6.59 -9.45
N TYR A 142 5.10 7.70 -9.36
CA TYR A 142 3.76 7.78 -8.75
C TYR A 142 2.69 8.02 -9.81
N ALA A 143 1.45 7.70 -9.46
CA ALA A 143 0.31 8.16 -10.22
C ALA A 143 0.27 9.70 -10.21
N PRO A 144 -0.19 10.35 -11.30
CA PRO A 144 -0.38 11.80 -11.32
C PRO A 144 -1.27 12.24 -10.16
N ASP A 145 -0.90 13.37 -9.55
CA ASP A 145 -1.73 13.98 -8.52
C ASP A 145 -3.09 14.38 -9.09
N GLY A 146 -4.13 14.17 -8.30
CA GLY A 146 -5.51 14.47 -8.68
C GLY A 146 -5.88 15.94 -8.49
N GLU A 147 -5.04 16.90 -8.79
CA GLU A 147 -5.27 18.37 -8.78
C GLU A 147 -6.23 18.91 -7.68
N GLY A 148 -6.59 18.09 -6.69
CA GLY A 148 -7.50 18.39 -5.61
C GLY A 148 -6.76 18.71 -4.31
N PHE A 149 -7.30 19.62 -3.52
CA PHE A 149 -6.84 19.80 -2.16
C PHE A 149 -7.44 18.70 -1.28
N TRP A 150 -6.56 17.93 -0.65
CA TRP A 150 -6.92 16.95 0.35
C TRP A 150 -6.70 17.57 1.72
N ASP A 151 -7.73 17.52 2.58
CA ASP A 151 -7.61 17.96 3.98
C ASP A 151 -6.82 16.90 4.78
N VAL A 152 -5.53 16.74 4.43
CA VAL A 152 -4.61 15.88 5.16
C VAL A 152 -3.98 16.71 6.28
N PRO A 153 -4.28 16.42 7.55
CA PRO A 153 -3.75 17.19 8.67
C PRO A 153 -2.22 17.11 8.72
N VAL A 154 -1.58 18.25 8.80
CA VAL A 154 -0.15 18.37 9.06
C VAL A 154 0.07 18.52 10.57
N ALA A 155 1.13 17.92 11.11
CA ALA A 155 1.44 17.99 12.54
C ALA A 155 1.49 19.46 13.04
N GLU A 156 0.80 19.71 14.14
CA GLU A 156 0.75 21.06 14.76
C GLU A 156 2.07 21.44 15.41
N VAL A 157 2.77 20.45 15.93
CA VAL A 157 4.08 20.62 16.57
C VAL A 157 5.10 19.72 15.91
N SER A 158 6.20 20.28 15.44
CA SER A 158 7.31 19.53 14.85
C SER A 158 8.64 20.24 15.05
N ALA A 159 9.68 19.46 15.32
CA ALA A 159 11.07 19.93 15.28
C ALA A 159 11.57 20.15 13.85
N VAL A 160 10.93 19.53 12.84
CA VAL A 160 11.32 19.58 11.43
C VAL A 160 10.83 20.87 10.79
N ALA A 161 11.74 21.64 10.21
CA ALA A 161 11.40 22.94 9.60
C ALA A 161 10.43 22.79 8.40
N ALA A 162 10.61 21.77 7.59
CA ALA A 162 9.74 21.48 6.44
C ALA A 162 8.31 21.19 6.89
N THR A 163 8.11 20.41 7.95
CA THR A 163 6.77 20.12 8.51
C THR A 163 6.11 21.39 9.02
N ARG A 164 6.86 22.29 9.70
CA ARG A 164 6.31 23.58 10.12
C ARG A 164 5.93 24.50 8.97
N ALA A 165 6.67 24.44 7.86
CA ALA A 165 6.32 25.19 6.65
C ALA A 165 5.03 24.61 6.00
N ALA A 166 4.95 23.30 5.84
CA ALA A 166 3.78 22.60 5.34
C ALA A 166 2.53 22.87 6.20
N ARG A 167 2.69 22.96 7.54
CA ARG A 167 1.58 23.31 8.45
C ARG A 167 1.03 24.70 8.18
N ARG A 168 1.87 25.70 7.99
CA ARG A 168 1.42 27.07 7.66
C ARG A 168 0.65 27.11 6.34
N GLU A 169 1.14 26.41 5.34
CA GLU A 169 0.47 26.31 4.04
C GLU A 169 -0.88 25.59 4.15
N TYR A 170 -0.93 24.47 4.88
CA TYR A 170 -2.15 23.76 5.19
C TYR A 170 -3.22 24.66 5.85
N GLU A 171 -2.83 25.44 6.85
CA GLU A 171 -3.73 26.36 7.55
C GLU A 171 -4.27 27.46 6.62
N GLN A 172 -3.45 27.99 5.74
CA GLN A 172 -3.86 28.98 4.73
C GLN A 172 -4.87 28.37 3.74
N ARG A 173 -4.60 27.18 3.23
CA ARG A 173 -5.53 26.48 2.31
C ARG A 173 -6.84 26.14 3.01
N ARG A 174 -6.77 25.65 4.24
CA ARG A 174 -7.94 25.31 5.02
C ARG A 174 -8.83 26.51 5.32
N ALA A 175 -8.25 27.68 5.57
CA ALA A 175 -9.00 28.90 5.85
C ALA A 175 -9.90 29.37 4.70
N VAL A 176 -9.57 29.01 3.46
CA VAL A 176 -10.35 29.37 2.25
C VAL A 176 -11.27 28.25 1.79
N MET A 177 -11.21 27.07 2.42
CA MET A 177 -12.12 25.97 2.10
C MET A 177 -13.56 26.34 2.47
N ARG A 178 -14.48 26.09 1.56
CA ARG A 178 -15.90 26.23 1.87
C ARG A 178 -16.36 25.01 2.68
N PRO A 179 -16.81 25.18 3.94
CA PRO A 179 -17.30 24.07 4.73
C PRO A 179 -18.56 23.48 4.07
N LEU A 180 -18.61 22.16 3.95
CA LEU A 180 -19.78 21.43 3.43
C LEU A 180 -20.98 21.56 4.35
N ILE A 181 -20.72 21.75 5.64
CA ILE A 181 -21.72 22.02 6.69
C ILE A 181 -21.37 23.39 7.23
N GLY A 182 -22.35 24.28 7.32
CA GLY A 182 -22.15 25.62 7.89
C GLY A 182 -21.46 25.52 9.28
N PRO A 183 -20.79 26.59 9.72
CA PRO A 183 -20.14 26.57 11.03
C PRO A 183 -21.15 26.05 12.04
N ALA A 184 -20.78 25.01 12.79
CA ALA A 184 -21.54 24.60 13.95
C ALA A 184 -21.70 25.88 14.81
N GLY A 185 -22.91 26.34 14.90
CA GLY A 185 -23.18 27.45 15.83
C GLY A 185 -22.59 27.11 17.21
N PRO A 186 -22.25 28.08 18.05
CA PRO A 186 -21.73 27.79 19.37
C PRO A 186 -22.65 26.73 19.99
N ILE A 187 -22.07 25.63 20.44
CA ILE A 187 -22.81 24.61 21.20
C ILE A 187 -23.44 25.35 22.33
N GLY A 188 -24.76 25.54 22.24
CA GLY A 188 -25.50 26.31 23.23
C GLY A 188 -25.17 25.73 24.59
N SER A 189 -24.70 26.57 25.50
CA SER A 189 -24.69 26.26 26.90
C SER A 189 -26.11 25.78 27.24
N ALA A 190 -26.25 24.55 27.67
CA ALA A 190 -27.46 24.06 28.26
C ALA A 190 -27.67 24.86 29.55
N ASP A 191 -28.31 26.03 29.45
CA ASP A 191 -28.85 26.71 30.58
C ASP A 191 -29.98 25.84 31.15
N GLY A 192 -29.63 25.10 32.19
CA GLY A 192 -30.58 24.44 33.06
C GLY A 192 -31.47 25.47 33.73
N GLY A 193 -32.58 25.83 33.09
CA GLY A 193 -33.67 26.53 33.70
C GLY A 193 -34.48 25.57 34.54
N ALA A 194 -34.16 25.45 35.81
CA ALA A 194 -35.09 24.94 36.83
C ALA A 194 -36.14 26.01 37.12
N THR A 195 -37.39 25.72 36.91
CA THR A 195 -38.53 26.15 37.69
C THR A 195 -39.61 25.10 37.67
#